data_6572ac6cca3a20f98d385310df5e37e5
#
_entry.id   6572ac6cca3a20f98d385310df5e37e5
#
_cell.length_a   1.000
_cell.length_b   1.000
_cell.length_c   1.000
_cell.angle_alpha   90.00
_cell.angle_beta   90.00
_cell.angle_gamma   90.00
#
_symmetry.space_group_name_H-M   'P 1'
#
loop_
_entity.id
_entity.type
_entity.pdbx_description
1 polymer ?
#
loop_
_entity_poly.entity_id
_entity_poly.type
_entity_poly.pdbx_seq_one_letter_code
_entity_poly.pdbx_strand_id
1 'polypeptide(L)'
;MYKFQPILKSTIWGGEKIVPYKHIASDQKQVGESWELSGVKGNESVVAGGPEAGTTLPGLIARHGAALLGKANAARFGQEFPLLIKFIDARQDLSIQVHPNDALAWERHKSKGKTEMWYVVDADEGARLRSGFAKQVTPAQYEASVADNTITDLLAEYEIHPGDLFFLPAGRVHSIGAGAFIAEIQQTSDITYRIYDFNRKDADGNTRELHTELAKGAIDYTVLPDYRTHYQKAQDREVELVSCPYFTTSLYDLTEAQTIDYSALDSFVVVICVEGKGTLCDDSGNEMPIHQGETVLLPATVKSLRVIPGGNLCLLYTSPSPRDS
;
A
#
# COMPACT_ATOMS: atom_id res chain seq x y z
N MET A 1 16.73 -13.09 -0.81
CA MET A 1 15.36 -12.73 -0.36
C MET A 1 15.44 -12.16 1.04
N TYR A 2 14.64 -11.13 1.32
CA TYR A 2 14.69 -10.42 2.61
C TYR A 2 13.31 -10.27 3.22
N LYS A 3 13.21 -10.56 4.52
CA LYS A 3 12.09 -10.15 5.38
C LYS A 3 12.52 -9.00 6.26
N PHE A 4 11.57 -8.16 6.63
CA PHE A 4 11.82 -6.97 7.47
C PHE A 4 10.98 -7.02 8.73
N GLN A 5 11.44 -6.31 9.75
CA GLN A 5 10.64 -6.08 10.95
C GLN A 5 9.50 -5.13 10.59
N PRO A 6 8.24 -5.45 10.87
CA PRO A 6 7.15 -4.54 10.61
C PRO A 6 7.22 -3.33 11.54
N ILE A 7 6.89 -2.16 11.02
CA ILE A 7 6.79 -0.93 11.81
C ILE A 7 5.32 -0.74 12.16
N LEU A 8 4.96 -0.98 13.40
CA LEU A 8 3.58 -0.90 13.87
C LEU A 8 3.25 0.52 14.33
N LYS A 9 2.18 1.07 13.80
CA LYS A 9 1.70 2.43 14.11
C LYS A 9 0.36 2.36 14.83
N SER A 10 0.32 2.83 16.07
CA SER A 10 -0.94 3.06 16.77
C SER A 10 -1.59 4.34 16.28
N THR A 11 -2.89 4.29 16.04
CA THR A 11 -3.68 5.40 15.52
C THR A 11 -5.01 5.52 16.27
N ILE A 12 -5.63 6.69 16.22
CA ILE A 12 -6.91 6.91 16.91
C ILE A 12 -8.05 6.05 16.33
N TRP A 13 -7.91 5.62 15.07
CA TRP A 13 -8.90 4.79 14.35
C TRP A 13 -8.48 3.32 14.25
N GLY A 14 -7.30 2.97 14.75
CA GLY A 14 -6.71 1.62 14.62
C GLY A 14 -7.44 0.56 15.44
N GLY A 15 -7.35 -0.68 14.95
CA GLY A 15 -7.98 -1.86 15.53
C GLY A 15 -6.99 -2.82 16.19
N GLU A 16 -7.43 -4.06 16.32
CA GLU A 16 -6.68 -5.13 17.00
C GLU A 16 -6.42 -6.34 16.08
N LYS A 17 -6.58 -6.19 14.75
CA LYS A 17 -6.48 -7.29 13.79
C LYS A 17 -5.07 -7.56 13.28
N ILE A 18 -4.21 -6.53 13.16
CA ILE A 18 -2.90 -6.64 12.51
C ILE A 18 -2.00 -7.64 13.23
N VAL A 19 -1.84 -7.52 14.54
CA VAL A 19 -0.91 -8.34 15.32
C VAL A 19 -1.27 -9.84 15.21
N PRO A 20 -2.51 -10.28 15.49
CA PRO A 20 -2.87 -11.69 15.32
C PRO A 20 -2.83 -12.15 13.85
N TYR A 21 -3.22 -11.30 12.90
CA TYR A 21 -3.15 -11.62 11.47
C TYR A 21 -1.72 -11.93 11.02
N LYS A 22 -0.75 -11.19 11.52
CA LYS A 22 0.67 -11.37 11.19
C LYS A 22 1.34 -12.48 11.98
N HIS A 23 0.67 -13.10 12.95
CA HIS A 23 1.25 -14.10 13.84
C HIS A 23 2.50 -13.60 14.57
N ILE A 24 2.51 -12.35 15.00
CA ILE A 24 3.60 -11.74 15.76
C ILE A 24 3.18 -11.47 17.20
N ALA A 25 4.17 -11.37 18.08
CA ALA A 25 3.96 -10.97 19.46
C ALA A 25 4.13 -9.46 19.61
N SER A 26 3.11 -8.79 20.12
CA SER A 26 3.17 -7.37 20.49
C SER A 26 2.04 -7.06 21.47
N ASP A 27 2.32 -6.21 22.41
CA ASP A 27 1.33 -5.67 23.36
C ASP A 27 0.82 -4.28 22.94
N GLN A 28 1.29 -3.78 21.78
CA GLN A 28 0.87 -2.49 21.23
C GLN A 28 -0.61 -2.52 20.89
N LYS A 29 -1.34 -1.45 21.25
CA LYS A 29 -2.78 -1.34 21.08
C LYS A 29 -3.12 -0.38 19.95
N GLN A 30 -4.33 -0.52 19.40
CA GLN A 30 -4.84 0.34 18.34
C GLN A 30 -3.88 0.46 17.15
N VAL A 31 -3.32 -0.68 16.73
CA VAL A 31 -2.42 -0.73 15.58
C VAL A 31 -3.23 -0.56 14.31
N GLY A 32 -3.24 0.63 13.78
CA GLY A 32 -3.95 0.98 12.55
C GLY A 32 -3.14 0.69 11.30
N GLU A 33 -1.82 0.75 11.39
CA GLU A 33 -0.95 0.49 10.24
C GLU A 33 0.23 -0.39 10.65
N SER A 34 0.60 -1.28 9.72
CA SER A 34 1.88 -1.98 9.73
C SER A 34 2.63 -1.60 8.46
N TRP A 35 3.72 -0.87 8.61
CA TRP A 35 4.58 -0.54 7.48
C TRP A 35 5.50 -1.73 7.23
N GLU A 36 5.23 -2.43 6.15
CA GLU A 36 5.88 -3.69 5.80
C GLU A 36 7.23 -3.48 5.12
N LEU A 37 7.31 -2.46 4.26
CA LEU A 37 8.51 -2.11 3.52
C LEU A 37 8.52 -0.61 3.29
N SER A 38 9.53 0.06 3.86
CA SER A 38 9.61 1.52 3.88
C SER A 38 11.05 2.01 3.85
N GLY A 39 11.30 2.95 2.95
CA GLY A 39 12.52 3.77 2.96
C GLY A 39 12.28 5.19 3.46
N VAL A 40 11.10 5.51 4.02
CA VAL A 40 10.76 6.83 4.53
C VAL A 40 11.67 7.19 5.70
N LYS A 41 12.28 8.37 5.64
CA LYS A 41 13.19 8.85 6.68
C LYS A 41 12.51 8.85 8.06
N GLY A 42 13.17 8.23 9.02
CA GLY A 42 12.64 8.04 10.38
C GLY A 42 11.78 6.79 10.54
N ASN A 43 11.40 6.13 9.46
CA ASN A 43 10.60 4.91 9.46
C ASN A 43 11.18 3.88 8.47
N GLU A 44 12.50 3.76 8.42
CA GLU A 44 13.19 2.81 7.56
C GLU A 44 12.99 1.39 8.05
N SER A 45 12.62 0.48 7.16
CA SER A 45 12.53 -0.94 7.45
C SER A 45 13.91 -1.53 7.77
N VAL A 46 13.94 -2.49 8.69
CA VAL A 46 15.15 -3.17 9.14
C VAL A 46 15.02 -4.66 8.82
N VAL A 47 16.07 -5.23 8.23
CA VAL A 47 16.11 -6.67 7.90
C VAL A 47 15.95 -7.51 9.17
N ALA A 48 15.01 -8.45 9.15
CA ALA A 48 14.61 -9.21 10.32
C ALA A 48 15.49 -10.42 10.63
N GLY A 49 16.14 -10.99 9.62
CA GLY A 49 16.91 -12.23 9.81
C GLY A 49 17.95 -12.44 8.71
N GLY A 50 18.73 -13.52 8.85
CA GLY A 50 19.77 -13.86 7.91
C GLY A 50 21.07 -13.08 8.14
N PRO A 51 22.04 -13.19 7.19
CA PRO A 51 23.36 -12.56 7.33
C PRO A 51 23.33 -11.04 7.42
N GLU A 52 22.28 -10.39 6.89
CA GLU A 52 22.16 -8.94 6.88
C GLU A 52 21.14 -8.41 7.89
N ALA A 53 20.74 -9.23 8.86
CA ALA A 53 19.86 -8.83 9.95
C ALA A 53 20.37 -7.55 10.64
N GLY A 54 19.43 -6.61 10.90
CA GLY A 54 19.76 -5.33 11.50
C GLY A 54 20.13 -4.23 10.51
N THR A 55 20.34 -4.55 9.23
CA THR A 55 20.60 -3.57 8.18
C THR A 55 19.29 -2.86 7.82
N THR A 56 19.32 -1.53 7.72
CA THR A 56 18.19 -0.76 7.23
C THR A 56 17.99 -0.93 5.72
N LEU A 57 16.79 -0.71 5.22
CA LEU A 57 16.55 -0.75 3.77
C LEU A 57 17.45 0.21 2.98
N PRO A 58 17.63 1.48 3.38
CA PRO A 58 18.62 2.35 2.73
C PRO A 58 20.05 1.79 2.79
N GLY A 59 20.44 1.18 3.91
CA GLY A 59 21.75 0.55 4.07
C GLY A 59 21.93 -0.66 3.15
N LEU A 60 20.88 -1.45 2.97
CA LEU A 60 20.85 -2.58 2.06
C LEU A 60 21.02 -2.12 0.59
N ILE A 61 20.33 -1.05 0.21
CA ILE A 61 20.42 -0.42 -1.12
C ILE A 61 21.83 0.14 -1.33
N ALA A 62 22.39 0.83 -0.34
CA ALA A 62 23.76 1.36 -0.43
C ALA A 62 24.81 0.25 -0.66
N ARG A 63 24.61 -0.92 -0.03
CA ARG A 63 25.52 -2.07 -0.16
C ARG A 63 25.38 -2.79 -1.49
N HIS A 64 24.18 -3.00 -1.98
CA HIS A 64 23.90 -3.85 -3.14
C HIS A 64 23.55 -3.09 -4.43
N GLY A 65 23.09 -1.86 -4.34
CA GLY A 65 22.81 -1.00 -5.49
C GLY A 65 21.92 -1.66 -6.53
N ALA A 66 22.41 -1.70 -7.77
CA ALA A 66 21.66 -2.25 -8.91
C ALA A 66 21.41 -3.77 -8.80
N ALA A 67 22.20 -4.50 -8.03
CA ALA A 67 21.94 -5.93 -7.79
C ALA A 67 20.63 -6.14 -7.02
N LEU A 68 20.28 -5.20 -6.15
CA LEU A 68 19.02 -5.21 -5.43
C LEU A 68 17.89 -4.57 -6.25
N LEU A 69 18.07 -3.35 -6.72
CA LEU A 69 17.02 -2.53 -7.33
C LEU A 69 16.76 -2.83 -8.80
N GLY A 70 17.73 -3.35 -9.52
CA GLY A 70 17.79 -3.34 -10.98
C GLY A 70 18.53 -2.10 -11.49
N LYS A 71 19.11 -2.19 -12.69
CA LYS A 71 19.95 -1.12 -13.26
C LYS A 71 19.14 0.14 -13.55
N ALA A 72 17.98 -0.01 -14.18
CA ALA A 72 17.12 1.11 -14.52
C ALA A 72 16.58 1.81 -13.26
N ASN A 73 16.17 1.05 -12.25
CA ASN A 73 15.70 1.61 -10.98
C ASN A 73 16.81 2.32 -10.21
N ALA A 74 18.01 1.74 -10.17
CA ALA A 74 19.16 2.37 -9.53
C ALA A 74 19.51 3.72 -10.19
N ALA A 75 19.44 3.79 -11.51
CA ALA A 75 19.66 5.04 -12.26
C ALA A 75 18.54 6.06 -12.00
N ARG A 76 17.29 5.60 -11.91
CA ARG A 76 16.10 6.46 -11.74
C ARG A 76 15.92 6.97 -10.31
N PHE A 77 16.09 6.11 -9.33
CA PHE A 77 15.77 6.40 -7.93
C PHE A 77 17.00 6.59 -7.04
N GLY A 78 18.21 6.26 -7.56
CA GLY A 78 19.42 6.32 -6.75
C GLY A 78 19.36 5.34 -5.59
N GLN A 79 19.44 5.85 -4.37
CA GLN A 79 19.31 5.06 -3.15
C GLN A 79 17.92 5.09 -2.51
N GLU A 80 16.97 5.76 -3.13
CA GLU A 80 15.59 5.78 -2.64
C GLU A 80 14.86 4.50 -3.03
N PHE A 81 14.11 3.94 -2.06
CA PHE A 81 13.19 2.85 -2.33
C PHE A 81 11.85 3.44 -2.82
N PRO A 82 11.37 3.08 -4.02
CA PRO A 82 10.28 3.83 -4.68
C PRO A 82 8.87 3.46 -4.20
N LEU A 83 8.73 2.42 -3.40
CA LEU A 83 7.44 1.91 -2.92
C LEU A 83 7.34 1.96 -1.41
N LEU A 84 6.12 2.12 -0.91
CA LEU A 84 5.77 1.98 0.50
C LEU A 84 4.61 1.01 0.59
N ILE A 85 4.74 -0.02 1.42
CA ILE A 85 3.79 -1.12 1.53
C ILE A 85 3.29 -1.21 2.97
N LYS A 86 1.97 -1.26 3.12
CA LYS A 86 1.32 -1.27 4.43
C LYS A 86 0.19 -2.28 4.49
N PHE A 87 -0.09 -2.77 5.70
CA PHE A 87 -1.42 -3.23 6.08
C PHE A 87 -2.10 -2.16 6.92
N ILE A 88 -3.39 -1.98 6.68
CA ILE A 88 -4.22 -0.99 7.38
C ILE A 88 -5.42 -1.69 7.99
N ASP A 89 -5.63 -1.49 9.29
CA ASP A 89 -6.76 -2.00 10.04
C ASP A 89 -7.58 -0.84 10.59
N ALA A 90 -8.74 -0.60 10.02
CA ALA A 90 -9.64 0.47 10.41
C ALA A 90 -10.72 -0.06 11.37
N ARG A 91 -10.63 0.27 12.65
CA ARG A 91 -11.71 0.07 13.60
C ARG A 91 -12.76 1.19 13.52
N GLN A 92 -12.29 2.39 13.19
CA GLN A 92 -13.12 3.56 12.93
C GLN A 92 -12.78 4.10 11.55
N ASP A 93 -13.62 4.98 11.02
CA ASP A 93 -13.34 5.65 9.75
C ASP A 93 -12.04 6.45 9.82
N LEU A 94 -11.18 6.29 8.82
CA LEU A 94 -10.06 7.20 8.62
C LEU A 94 -10.60 8.56 8.16
N SER A 95 -9.77 9.60 8.30
CA SER A 95 -10.11 10.91 7.76
C SER A 95 -10.39 10.85 6.27
N ILE A 96 -11.26 11.73 5.80
CA ILE A 96 -11.37 12.04 4.38
C ILE A 96 -10.16 12.85 3.98
N GLN A 97 -9.47 12.44 2.93
CA GLN A 97 -8.16 12.94 2.59
C GLN A 97 -7.88 12.89 1.09
N VAL A 98 -6.85 13.60 0.68
CA VAL A 98 -6.32 13.59 -0.68
C VAL A 98 -4.80 13.73 -0.63
N HIS A 99 -4.13 13.21 -1.65
CA HIS A 99 -2.68 13.31 -1.79
C HIS A 99 -2.33 14.11 -3.05
N PRO A 100 -1.28 14.95 -2.99
CA PRO A 100 -0.82 15.68 -4.16
C PRO A 100 -0.16 14.73 -5.18
N ASN A 101 -0.18 15.12 -6.46
CA ASN A 101 0.61 14.45 -7.49
C ASN A 101 2.10 14.84 -7.38
N ASP A 102 2.95 14.22 -8.20
CA ASP A 102 4.40 14.45 -8.17
C ASP A 102 4.76 15.93 -8.35
N ALA A 103 4.16 16.61 -9.32
CA ALA A 103 4.47 18.01 -9.61
C ALA A 103 4.14 18.92 -8.44
N LEU A 104 2.94 18.76 -7.88
CA LEU A 104 2.48 19.57 -6.76
C LEU A 104 3.23 19.26 -5.46
N ALA A 105 3.52 17.98 -5.20
CA ALA A 105 4.31 17.56 -4.04
C ALA A 105 5.73 18.11 -4.11
N TRP A 106 6.32 18.14 -5.29
CA TRP A 106 7.65 18.72 -5.47
C TRP A 106 7.64 20.24 -5.26
N GLU A 107 6.67 20.93 -5.86
CA GLU A 107 6.53 22.38 -5.70
C GLU A 107 6.38 22.79 -4.23
N ARG A 108 5.50 22.10 -3.50
CA ARG A 108 5.12 22.48 -2.14
C ARG A 108 6.05 21.92 -1.05
N HIS A 109 6.57 20.70 -1.25
CA HIS A 109 7.23 19.94 -0.18
C HIS A 109 8.58 19.37 -0.57
N LYS A 110 9.02 19.53 -1.83
CA LYS A 110 10.22 18.85 -2.37
C LYS A 110 10.15 17.33 -2.16
N SER A 111 8.98 16.78 -2.37
CA SER A 111 8.66 15.37 -2.17
C SER A 111 7.95 14.79 -3.39
N LYS A 112 7.61 13.52 -3.30
CA LYS A 112 6.88 12.78 -4.34
C LYS A 112 5.39 12.78 -4.07
N GLY A 113 4.60 12.54 -5.13
CA GLY A 113 3.18 12.29 -5.02
C GLY A 113 2.86 10.98 -4.32
N LYS A 114 1.58 10.75 -4.11
CA LYS A 114 1.12 9.54 -3.41
C LYS A 114 -0.04 8.90 -4.16
N THR A 115 0.28 8.30 -5.30
CA THR A 115 -0.63 7.36 -5.97
C THR A 115 -0.58 6.04 -5.26
N GLU A 116 -1.74 5.43 -5.03
CA GLU A 116 -1.86 4.20 -4.25
C GLU A 116 -2.90 3.24 -4.82
N MET A 117 -2.85 2.00 -4.35
CA MET A 117 -3.91 1.02 -4.57
C MET A 117 -4.25 0.32 -3.26
N TRP A 118 -5.50 -0.12 -3.15
CA TRP A 118 -5.99 -0.90 -2.03
C TRP A 118 -6.50 -2.25 -2.50
N TYR A 119 -5.96 -3.31 -1.90
CA TYR A 119 -6.51 -4.65 -1.97
C TYR A 119 -7.19 -4.97 -0.64
N VAL A 120 -8.48 -5.27 -0.67
CA VAL A 120 -9.22 -5.61 0.55
C VAL A 120 -8.89 -7.03 0.95
N VAL A 121 -8.17 -7.17 2.07
CA VAL A 121 -7.77 -8.48 2.62
C VAL A 121 -8.92 -9.09 3.39
N ASP A 122 -9.60 -8.29 4.20
CA ASP A 122 -10.76 -8.69 4.99
C ASP A 122 -11.67 -7.49 5.23
N ALA A 123 -12.93 -7.75 5.55
CA ALA A 123 -13.90 -6.71 5.83
C ALA A 123 -14.97 -7.24 6.80
N ASP A 124 -15.29 -6.44 7.82
CA ASP A 124 -16.45 -6.70 8.67
C ASP A 124 -17.73 -6.57 7.83
N GLU A 125 -18.80 -7.24 8.25
CA GLU A 125 -20.10 -7.12 7.58
C GLU A 125 -20.53 -5.65 7.53
N GLY A 126 -20.89 -5.18 6.32
CA GLY A 126 -21.31 -3.80 6.09
C GLY A 126 -20.18 -2.78 6.04
N ALA A 127 -18.92 -3.20 6.12
CA ALA A 127 -17.79 -2.29 6.00
C ALA A 127 -17.80 -1.57 4.64
N ARG A 128 -17.41 -0.29 4.65
CA ARG A 128 -17.46 0.58 3.48
C ARG A 128 -16.18 1.41 3.36
N LEU A 129 -15.94 1.92 2.18
CA LEU A 129 -14.95 2.95 1.92
C LEU A 129 -15.49 3.99 0.95
N ARG A 130 -14.79 5.11 0.84
CA ARG A 130 -15.17 6.19 -0.09
C ARG A 130 -14.02 6.43 -1.05
N SER A 131 -14.38 6.58 -2.34
CA SER A 131 -13.42 6.89 -3.40
C SER A 131 -14.07 7.77 -4.45
N GLY A 132 -13.60 9.02 -4.55
CA GLY A 132 -14.02 9.98 -5.53
C GLY A 132 -15.38 10.63 -5.27
N PHE A 133 -15.71 11.62 -6.08
CA PHE A 133 -17.00 12.31 -6.00
C PHE A 133 -18.11 11.51 -6.70
N ALA A 134 -19.26 11.41 -6.06
CA ALA A 134 -20.45 10.76 -6.63
C ALA A 134 -21.16 11.64 -7.65
N LYS A 135 -20.88 12.94 -7.67
CA LYS A 135 -21.48 13.93 -8.55
C LYS A 135 -20.49 15.05 -8.84
N GLN A 136 -20.82 15.89 -9.82
CA GLN A 136 -20.01 17.04 -10.15
C GLN A 136 -19.92 18.01 -8.96
N VAL A 137 -18.71 18.37 -8.58
CA VAL A 137 -18.38 19.25 -7.46
C VAL A 137 -17.40 20.33 -7.94
N THR A 138 -17.75 21.58 -7.67
CA THR A 138 -16.83 22.71 -7.90
C THR A 138 -15.94 22.92 -6.67
N PRO A 139 -14.78 23.59 -6.81
CA PRO A 139 -13.98 23.97 -5.64
C PRO A 139 -14.73 24.75 -4.58
N ALA A 140 -15.66 25.61 -4.96
CA ALA A 140 -16.50 26.37 -4.04
C ALA A 140 -17.48 25.45 -3.28
N GLN A 141 -18.07 24.47 -3.97
CA GLN A 141 -18.95 23.49 -3.34
C GLN A 141 -18.18 22.58 -2.38
N TYR A 142 -16.96 22.21 -2.75
CA TYR A 142 -16.07 21.47 -1.86
C TYR A 142 -15.81 22.26 -0.58
N GLU A 143 -15.40 23.51 -0.66
CA GLU A 143 -15.15 24.36 0.50
C GLU A 143 -16.39 24.50 1.40
N ALA A 144 -17.56 24.74 0.81
CA ALA A 144 -18.81 24.85 1.54
C ALA A 144 -19.15 23.55 2.28
N SER A 145 -18.97 22.40 1.64
CA SER A 145 -19.24 21.09 2.24
C SER A 145 -18.30 20.75 3.39
N VAL A 146 -17.05 21.18 3.34
CA VAL A 146 -16.12 21.05 4.46
C VAL A 146 -16.56 21.93 5.63
N ALA A 147 -16.93 23.19 5.34
CA ALA A 147 -17.34 24.15 6.36
C ALA A 147 -18.61 23.73 7.12
N ASP A 148 -19.55 23.09 6.44
CA ASP A 148 -20.82 22.65 7.03
C ASP A 148 -20.86 21.15 7.41
N ASN A 149 -19.70 20.44 7.33
CA ASN A 149 -19.57 19.02 7.67
C ASN A 149 -20.40 18.06 6.81
N THR A 150 -20.64 18.41 5.54
CA THR A 150 -21.42 17.60 4.61
C THR A 150 -20.61 16.96 3.48
N ILE A 151 -19.27 17.03 3.56
CA ILE A 151 -18.38 16.50 2.51
C ILE A 151 -18.66 15.02 2.20
N THR A 152 -19.03 14.21 3.17
CA THR A 152 -19.36 12.80 2.99
C THR A 152 -20.52 12.58 2.03
N ASP A 153 -21.46 13.52 1.94
CA ASP A 153 -22.62 13.43 1.04
C ASP A 153 -22.24 13.59 -0.43
N LEU A 154 -21.04 14.09 -0.71
CA LEU A 154 -20.53 14.31 -2.06
C LEU A 154 -19.74 13.13 -2.60
N LEU A 155 -19.35 12.17 -1.75
CA LEU A 155 -18.41 11.10 -2.09
C LEU A 155 -19.15 9.82 -2.49
N ALA A 156 -18.55 9.09 -3.44
CA ALA A 156 -19.00 7.76 -3.80
C ALA A 156 -18.59 6.78 -2.69
N GLU A 157 -19.57 6.00 -2.22
CA GLU A 157 -19.39 5.04 -1.13
C GLU A 157 -19.59 3.62 -1.66
N TYR A 158 -18.73 2.71 -1.19
CA TYR A 158 -18.72 1.31 -1.62
C TYR A 158 -18.74 0.38 -0.43
N GLU A 159 -19.68 -0.56 -0.41
CA GLU A 159 -19.58 -1.72 0.46
C GLU A 159 -18.45 -2.63 -0.05
N ILE A 160 -17.61 -3.10 0.85
CA ILE A 160 -16.40 -3.86 0.49
C ILE A 160 -16.43 -5.29 1.02
N HIS A 161 -15.76 -6.16 0.25
CA HIS A 161 -15.58 -7.58 0.55
C HIS A 161 -14.14 -7.99 0.27
N PRO A 162 -13.65 -9.09 0.88
CA PRO A 162 -12.31 -9.60 0.57
C PRO A 162 -12.10 -9.79 -0.94
N GLY A 163 -10.97 -9.31 -1.44
CA GLY A 163 -10.62 -9.36 -2.86
C GLY A 163 -11.04 -8.14 -3.67
N ASP A 164 -11.78 -7.21 -3.11
CA ASP A 164 -12.10 -5.95 -3.78
C ASP A 164 -10.85 -5.10 -3.97
N LEU A 165 -10.83 -4.36 -5.07
CA LEU A 165 -9.66 -3.60 -5.52
C LEU A 165 -10.05 -2.17 -5.88
N PHE A 166 -9.25 -1.21 -5.39
CA PHE A 166 -9.40 0.20 -5.71
C PHE A 166 -8.05 0.80 -6.10
N PHE A 167 -8.00 1.46 -7.25
CA PHE A 167 -6.89 2.27 -7.66
C PHE A 167 -7.18 3.74 -7.33
N LEU A 168 -6.24 4.39 -6.66
CA LEU A 168 -6.38 5.76 -6.17
C LEU A 168 -5.22 6.61 -6.71
N PRO A 169 -5.36 7.17 -7.91
CA PRO A 169 -4.37 8.13 -8.39
C PRO A 169 -4.33 9.34 -7.46
N ALA A 170 -3.17 9.99 -7.38
CA ALA A 170 -3.04 11.26 -6.66
C ALA A 170 -4.14 12.24 -7.12
N GLY A 171 -4.70 12.99 -6.20
CA GLY A 171 -5.82 13.91 -6.45
C GLY A 171 -7.22 13.33 -6.21
N ARG A 172 -7.35 12.02 -6.02
CA ARG A 172 -8.64 11.40 -5.70
C ARG A 172 -8.93 11.49 -4.22
N VAL A 173 -10.05 12.13 -3.88
CA VAL A 173 -10.54 12.17 -2.50
C VAL A 173 -10.98 10.76 -2.08
N HIS A 174 -10.54 10.33 -0.91
CA HIS A 174 -10.83 8.97 -0.45
C HIS A 174 -10.86 8.88 1.07
N SER A 175 -11.42 7.78 1.56
CA SER A 175 -11.41 7.42 2.98
C SER A 175 -11.67 5.93 3.15
N ILE A 176 -10.88 5.29 4.01
CA ILE A 176 -11.11 3.92 4.43
C ILE A 176 -12.11 3.93 5.58
N GLY A 177 -13.15 3.13 5.47
CA GLY A 177 -14.20 3.06 6.50
C GLY A 177 -13.96 1.98 7.55
N ALA A 178 -14.65 2.11 8.66
CA ALA A 178 -14.60 1.17 9.78
C ALA A 178 -14.89 -0.26 9.32
N GLY A 179 -14.12 -1.22 9.82
CA GLY A 179 -14.22 -2.63 9.48
C GLY A 179 -13.38 -3.10 8.31
N ALA A 180 -12.70 -2.18 7.61
CA ALA A 180 -11.83 -2.52 6.48
C ALA A 180 -10.45 -2.98 6.97
N PHE A 181 -9.94 -4.05 6.36
CA PHE A 181 -8.56 -4.51 6.51
C PHE A 181 -7.93 -4.58 5.11
N ILE A 182 -6.91 -3.76 4.87
CA ILE A 182 -6.43 -3.45 3.52
C ILE A 182 -4.93 -3.64 3.42
N ALA A 183 -4.48 -4.20 2.29
CA ALA A 183 -3.09 -4.09 1.84
C ALA A 183 -2.99 -2.87 0.91
N GLU A 184 -2.12 -1.93 1.26
CA GLU A 184 -1.89 -0.71 0.50
C GLU A 184 -0.51 -0.73 -0.15
N ILE A 185 -0.47 -0.48 -1.44
CA ILE A 185 0.75 -0.30 -2.22
C ILE A 185 0.73 1.12 -2.77
N GLN A 186 1.82 1.88 -2.54
CA GLN A 186 1.87 3.30 -2.86
C GLN A 186 3.27 3.76 -3.23
N GLN A 187 3.35 4.96 -3.83
CA GLN A 187 4.61 5.69 -3.92
C GLN A 187 5.15 5.99 -2.52
N THR A 188 6.47 6.16 -2.42
CA THR A 188 7.13 6.51 -1.15
C THR A 188 6.86 7.97 -0.79
N SER A 189 5.76 8.20 -0.10
CA SER A 189 5.34 9.48 0.45
C SER A 189 4.38 9.25 1.62
N ASP A 190 4.41 10.12 2.60
CA ASP A 190 3.45 10.17 3.69
C ASP A 190 2.67 11.50 3.73
N ILE A 191 2.71 12.26 2.64
CA ILE A 191 2.01 13.55 2.55
C ILE A 191 0.51 13.31 2.40
N THR A 192 -0.23 13.77 3.38
CA THR A 192 -1.69 13.66 3.44
C THR A 192 -2.30 15.04 3.68
N TYR A 193 -3.22 15.44 2.81
CA TYR A 193 -4.06 16.60 3.06
C TYR A 193 -5.39 16.12 3.65
N ARG A 194 -5.55 16.33 4.94
CA ARG A 194 -6.75 15.93 5.68
C ARG A 194 -7.85 16.95 5.44
N ILE A 195 -8.98 16.46 4.95
CA ILE A 195 -10.14 17.27 4.57
C ILE A 195 -11.17 17.29 5.68
N TYR A 196 -11.48 16.13 6.24
CA TYR A 196 -12.50 15.98 7.28
C TYR A 196 -12.15 14.80 8.18
N ASP A 197 -12.25 14.97 9.49
CA ASP A 197 -11.87 13.95 10.47
C ASP A 197 -12.97 13.63 11.48
N PHE A 198 -14.23 13.83 11.07
CA PHE A 198 -15.41 13.51 11.88
C PHE A 198 -15.43 14.23 13.23
N ASN A 199 -14.77 15.39 13.33
CA ASN A 199 -14.64 16.18 14.56
C ASN A 199 -14.06 15.37 15.74
N ARG A 200 -13.28 14.33 15.46
CA ARG A 200 -12.66 13.49 16.48
C ARG A 200 -11.65 14.25 17.30
N LYS A 201 -11.59 13.88 18.57
CA LYS A 201 -10.58 14.36 19.50
C LYS A 201 -9.68 13.20 19.93
N ASP A 202 -8.40 13.47 20.11
CA ASP A 202 -7.48 12.54 20.71
C ASP A 202 -7.68 12.46 22.24
N ALA A 203 -6.84 11.68 22.93
CA ALA A 203 -6.90 11.52 24.39
C ALA A 203 -6.70 12.84 25.16
N ASP A 204 -6.01 13.81 24.53
CA ASP A 204 -5.76 15.13 25.12
C ASP A 204 -6.85 16.15 24.77
N GLY A 205 -7.89 15.74 24.06
CA GLY A 205 -9.01 16.58 23.65
C GLY A 205 -8.72 17.44 22.41
N ASN A 206 -7.62 17.19 21.70
CA ASN A 206 -7.23 17.92 20.50
C ASN A 206 -7.76 17.27 19.23
N THR A 207 -8.19 18.10 18.27
CA THR A 207 -8.51 17.66 16.91
C THR A 207 -7.24 17.65 16.06
N ARG A 208 -7.20 16.76 15.03
CA ARG A 208 -6.12 16.80 14.06
C ARG A 208 -6.28 17.99 13.12
N GLU A 209 -5.16 18.52 12.65
CA GLU A 209 -5.13 19.63 11.71
C GLU A 209 -5.83 19.25 10.39
N LEU A 210 -6.64 20.16 9.85
CA LEU A 210 -7.26 20.04 8.53
C LEU A 210 -6.50 20.91 7.52
N HIS A 211 -6.41 20.43 6.30
CA HIS A 211 -5.63 21.06 5.21
C HIS A 211 -6.55 21.47 4.04
N THR A 212 -7.64 22.15 4.34
CA THR A 212 -8.72 22.49 3.38
C THR A 212 -8.18 23.20 2.13
N GLU A 213 -7.33 24.22 2.30
CA GLU A 213 -6.79 24.98 1.17
C GLU A 213 -5.77 24.19 0.35
N LEU A 214 -4.86 23.47 1.02
CA LEU A 214 -3.90 22.62 0.32
C LEU A 214 -4.59 21.51 -0.47
N ALA A 215 -5.62 20.90 0.13
CA ALA A 215 -6.42 19.87 -0.52
C ALA A 215 -7.17 20.41 -1.74
N LYS A 216 -7.75 21.58 -1.65
CA LYS A 216 -8.50 22.22 -2.74
C LYS A 216 -7.71 22.26 -4.06
N GLY A 217 -6.44 22.61 -3.99
CA GLY A 217 -5.55 22.67 -5.15
C GLY A 217 -5.00 21.31 -5.60
N ALA A 218 -5.11 20.29 -4.76
CA ALA A 218 -4.62 18.94 -5.06
C ALA A 218 -5.72 18.02 -5.62
N ILE A 219 -6.99 18.32 -5.36
CA ILE A 219 -8.12 17.49 -5.77
C ILE A 219 -8.28 17.46 -7.29
N ASP A 220 -8.47 16.26 -7.81
CA ASP A 220 -9.01 16.03 -9.16
C ASP A 220 -10.54 15.94 -9.04
N TYR A 221 -11.23 16.94 -9.59
CA TYR A 221 -12.69 17.06 -9.52
C TYR A 221 -13.43 16.23 -10.58
N THR A 222 -12.70 15.48 -11.41
CA THR A 222 -13.30 14.61 -12.43
C THR A 222 -14.15 13.52 -11.77
N VAL A 223 -15.36 13.32 -12.28
CA VAL A 223 -16.28 12.29 -11.80
C VAL A 223 -16.21 11.10 -12.72
N LEU A 224 -16.02 9.91 -12.14
CA LEU A 224 -16.07 8.63 -12.84
C LEU A 224 -17.40 7.90 -12.54
N PRO A 225 -17.89 7.08 -13.45
CA PRO A 225 -19.09 6.29 -13.19
C PRO A 225 -18.88 5.19 -12.15
N ASP A 226 -17.66 4.68 -12.04
CA ASP A 226 -17.27 3.66 -11.06
C ASP A 226 -15.79 3.83 -10.71
N TYR A 227 -15.50 3.85 -9.42
CA TYR A 227 -14.11 3.97 -8.92
C TYR A 227 -13.53 2.63 -8.46
N ARG A 228 -14.33 1.56 -8.48
CA ARG A 228 -13.86 0.21 -8.20
C ARG A 228 -13.05 -0.29 -9.40
N THR A 229 -11.93 -0.93 -9.12
CA THR A 229 -11.13 -1.60 -10.15
C THR A 229 -11.63 -3.04 -10.31
N HIS A 230 -11.99 -3.42 -11.52
CA HIS A 230 -12.51 -4.74 -11.82
C HIS A 230 -11.43 -5.65 -12.38
N TYR A 231 -11.42 -6.91 -11.97
CA TYR A 231 -10.54 -7.94 -12.49
C TYR A 231 -11.23 -9.29 -12.44
N GLN A 232 -10.77 -10.23 -13.27
CA GLN A 232 -11.29 -11.61 -13.25
C GLN A 232 -10.40 -12.47 -12.34
N LYS A 233 -10.98 -13.05 -11.32
CA LYS A 233 -10.31 -14.03 -10.45
C LYS A 233 -9.93 -15.26 -11.25
N ALA A 234 -8.73 -15.79 -10.98
CA ALA A 234 -8.26 -17.04 -11.58
C ALA A 234 -7.31 -17.72 -10.60
N GLN A 235 -7.28 -19.05 -10.63
CA GLN A 235 -6.36 -19.85 -9.82
C GLN A 235 -5.16 -20.27 -10.65
N ASP A 236 -4.03 -20.44 -9.95
CA ASP A 236 -2.78 -21.01 -10.46
C ASP A 236 -2.22 -20.28 -11.70
N ARG A 237 -2.47 -19.00 -11.77
CA ARG A 237 -1.89 -18.09 -12.77
C ARG A 237 -1.82 -16.65 -12.29
N GLU A 238 -1.01 -15.86 -12.98
CA GLU A 238 -0.94 -14.42 -12.77
C GLU A 238 -2.21 -13.71 -13.21
N VAL A 239 -2.72 -12.83 -12.36
CA VAL A 239 -3.81 -11.90 -12.69
C VAL A 239 -3.30 -10.49 -12.43
N GLU A 240 -3.13 -9.69 -13.49
CA GLU A 240 -2.75 -8.28 -13.34
C GLU A 240 -3.90 -7.51 -12.68
N LEU A 241 -3.59 -6.76 -11.63
CA LEU A 241 -4.56 -5.96 -10.90
C LEU A 241 -4.49 -4.48 -11.28
N VAL A 242 -3.29 -3.91 -11.19
CA VAL A 242 -3.03 -2.49 -11.48
C VAL A 242 -1.71 -2.38 -12.23
N SER A 243 -1.71 -1.57 -13.28
CA SER A 243 -0.50 -1.09 -13.94
C SER A 243 -0.61 0.41 -14.10
N CYS A 244 0.28 1.15 -13.46
CA CYS A 244 0.31 2.61 -13.49
C CYS A 244 1.77 3.07 -13.64
N PRO A 245 2.04 4.38 -13.81
CA PRO A 245 3.41 4.86 -13.99
C PRO A 245 4.36 4.56 -12.82
N TYR A 246 3.84 4.22 -11.64
CA TYR A 246 4.62 4.06 -10.42
C TYR A 246 4.84 2.62 -10.01
N PHE A 247 3.86 1.74 -10.26
CA PHE A 247 3.95 0.33 -9.91
C PHE A 247 3.05 -0.52 -10.79
N THR A 248 3.41 -1.80 -10.90
CA THR A 248 2.58 -2.85 -11.49
C THR A 248 2.38 -3.93 -10.44
N THR A 249 1.13 -4.31 -10.20
CA THR A 249 0.76 -5.29 -9.18
C THR A 249 -0.08 -6.40 -9.77
N SER A 250 0.27 -7.63 -9.41
CA SER A 250 -0.44 -8.85 -9.82
C SER A 250 -0.83 -9.68 -8.62
N LEU A 251 -1.86 -10.49 -8.79
CA LEU A 251 -2.37 -11.44 -7.80
C LEU A 251 -2.08 -12.86 -8.28
N TYR A 252 -1.62 -13.68 -7.34
CA TYR A 252 -1.49 -15.12 -7.51
C TYR A 252 -2.31 -15.82 -6.43
N ASP A 253 -3.34 -16.53 -6.82
CA ASP A 253 -4.13 -17.42 -5.95
C ASP A 253 -3.73 -18.86 -6.27
N LEU A 254 -2.86 -19.43 -5.45
CA LEU A 254 -2.17 -20.67 -5.77
C LEU A 254 -2.66 -21.84 -4.94
N THR A 255 -2.96 -22.95 -5.60
CA THR A 255 -3.23 -24.26 -5.03
C THR A 255 -2.13 -25.26 -5.38
N GLU A 256 -1.35 -24.97 -6.43
CA GLU A 256 -0.27 -25.80 -6.95
C GLU A 256 1.02 -24.98 -7.03
N ALA A 257 2.16 -25.67 -7.03
CA ALA A 257 3.46 -25.05 -7.21
C ALA A 257 3.55 -24.35 -8.56
N GLN A 258 4.09 -23.15 -8.57
CA GLN A 258 4.31 -22.34 -9.77
C GLN A 258 5.76 -21.88 -9.82
N THR A 259 6.33 -21.82 -11.01
CA THR A 259 7.61 -21.17 -11.24
C THR A 259 7.38 -19.89 -12.03
N ILE A 260 7.83 -18.78 -11.47
CA ILE A 260 7.67 -17.46 -12.08
C ILE A 260 9.00 -17.05 -12.68
N ASP A 261 8.98 -16.73 -13.97
CA ASP A 261 10.16 -16.32 -14.73
C ASP A 261 10.31 -14.80 -14.68
N TYR A 262 11.38 -14.33 -14.03
CA TYR A 262 11.78 -12.92 -13.95
C TYR A 262 13.00 -12.61 -14.82
N SER A 263 13.40 -13.50 -15.74
CA SER A 263 14.61 -13.33 -16.54
C SER A 263 14.64 -12.05 -17.38
N ALA A 264 13.46 -11.59 -17.81
CA ALA A 264 13.31 -10.35 -18.58
C ALA A 264 13.09 -9.09 -17.70
N LEU A 265 12.97 -9.25 -16.39
CA LEU A 265 12.69 -8.16 -15.47
C LEU A 265 13.97 -7.59 -14.88
N ASP A 266 14.23 -6.30 -15.12
CA ASP A 266 15.32 -5.55 -14.50
C ASP A 266 14.77 -4.75 -13.30
N SER A 267 14.34 -5.45 -12.26
CA SER A 267 13.79 -4.85 -11.06
C SER A 267 13.77 -5.83 -9.90
N PHE A 268 13.74 -5.30 -8.69
CA PHE A 268 13.27 -6.05 -7.53
C PHE A 268 11.77 -6.36 -7.66
N VAL A 269 11.31 -7.34 -6.89
CA VAL A 269 9.90 -7.66 -6.72
C VAL A 269 9.57 -7.74 -5.23
N VAL A 270 8.43 -7.21 -4.84
CA VAL A 270 7.91 -7.36 -3.48
C VAL A 270 6.78 -8.36 -3.50
N VAL A 271 6.87 -9.37 -2.65
CA VAL A 271 5.86 -10.42 -2.47
C VAL A 271 5.16 -10.19 -1.15
N ILE A 272 3.85 -10.04 -1.19
CA ILE A 272 3.01 -9.81 0.00
C ILE A 272 2.08 -11.00 0.15
N CYS A 273 2.18 -11.72 1.25
CA CYS A 273 1.27 -12.84 1.53
C CYS A 273 0.02 -12.31 2.25
N VAL A 274 -1.11 -12.36 1.56
CA VAL A 274 -2.39 -11.89 2.11
C VAL A 274 -3.21 -13.01 2.74
N GLU A 275 -2.99 -14.26 2.32
CA GLU A 275 -3.69 -15.42 2.88
C GLU A 275 -2.85 -16.68 2.72
N GLY A 276 -2.90 -17.57 3.69
CA GLY A 276 -2.30 -18.89 3.64
C GLY A 276 -0.83 -18.91 4.01
N LYS A 277 -0.14 -19.94 3.55
CA LYS A 277 1.29 -20.18 3.77
C LYS A 277 1.91 -20.96 2.64
N GLY A 278 3.23 -20.87 2.52
CA GLY A 278 3.99 -21.59 1.51
C GLY A 278 5.48 -21.40 1.67
N THR A 279 6.21 -21.79 0.64
CA THR A 279 7.67 -21.65 0.58
C THR A 279 8.06 -20.98 -0.74
N LEU A 280 8.96 -20.00 -0.65
CA LEU A 280 9.59 -19.34 -1.79
C LEU A 280 10.97 -19.95 -1.99
N CYS A 281 11.27 -20.37 -3.23
CA CYS A 281 12.59 -20.92 -3.61
C CYS A 281 13.16 -20.08 -4.74
N ASP A 282 14.32 -19.45 -4.52
CA ASP A 282 14.99 -18.70 -5.58
C ASP A 282 15.87 -19.59 -6.46
N ASP A 283 16.40 -19.01 -7.51
CA ASP A 283 17.25 -19.69 -8.49
C ASP A 283 18.68 -19.98 -7.99
N SER A 284 19.03 -19.51 -6.79
CA SER A 284 20.27 -19.86 -6.09
C SER A 284 20.10 -20.99 -5.08
N GLY A 285 18.89 -21.57 -5.00
CA GLY A 285 18.59 -22.67 -4.09
C GLY A 285 18.22 -22.24 -2.67
N ASN A 286 18.04 -20.93 -2.41
CA ASN A 286 17.59 -20.46 -1.12
C ASN A 286 16.09 -20.70 -0.97
N GLU A 287 15.68 -21.17 0.20
CA GLU A 287 14.29 -21.36 0.55
C GLU A 287 13.89 -20.40 1.69
N MET A 288 12.69 -19.87 1.59
CA MET A 288 12.16 -18.98 2.62
C MET A 288 10.68 -19.29 2.83
N PRO A 289 10.26 -19.68 4.06
CA PRO A 289 8.86 -19.83 4.36
C PRO A 289 8.15 -18.48 4.34
N ILE A 290 6.90 -18.47 3.93
CA ILE A 290 6.05 -17.29 3.95
C ILE A 290 4.65 -17.66 4.46
N HIS A 291 4.08 -16.79 5.27
CA HIS A 291 2.69 -16.93 5.74
C HIS A 291 1.95 -15.59 5.66
N GLN A 292 0.64 -15.63 5.84
CA GLN A 292 -0.17 -14.42 5.81
C GLN A 292 0.41 -13.31 6.69
N GLY A 293 0.36 -12.10 6.19
CA GLY A 293 0.87 -10.92 6.87
C GLY A 293 2.37 -10.68 6.68
N GLU A 294 3.10 -11.55 5.98
CA GLU A 294 4.51 -11.36 5.69
C GLU A 294 4.74 -10.74 4.32
N THR A 295 5.81 -9.95 4.24
CA THR A 295 6.27 -9.29 3.02
C THR A 295 7.73 -9.64 2.79
N VAL A 296 8.05 -10.04 1.55
CA VAL A 296 9.40 -10.45 1.16
C VAL A 296 9.87 -9.59 -0.01
N LEU A 297 11.09 -9.07 0.10
CA LEU A 297 11.76 -8.36 -0.98
C LEU A 297 12.67 -9.34 -1.74
N LEU A 298 12.41 -9.49 -3.04
CA LEU A 298 13.26 -10.25 -3.96
C LEU A 298 14.21 -9.28 -4.66
N PRO A 299 15.55 -9.47 -4.52
CA PRO A 299 16.51 -8.68 -5.29
C PRO A 299 16.33 -8.85 -6.80
N ALA A 300 16.74 -7.85 -7.57
CA ALA A 300 16.70 -7.89 -9.04
C ALA A 300 17.57 -9.03 -9.63
N THR A 301 18.48 -9.59 -8.86
CA THR A 301 19.30 -10.74 -9.25
C THR A 301 18.52 -12.06 -9.25
N VAL A 302 17.38 -12.14 -8.57
CA VAL A 302 16.51 -13.31 -8.63
C VAL A 302 15.79 -13.33 -9.97
N LYS A 303 16.07 -14.32 -10.81
CA LYS A 303 15.55 -14.43 -12.17
C LYS A 303 14.47 -15.51 -12.31
N SER A 304 14.33 -16.36 -11.31
CA SER A 304 13.31 -17.39 -11.25
C SER A 304 12.91 -17.62 -9.80
N LEU A 305 11.62 -17.69 -9.56
CA LEU A 305 11.06 -17.96 -8.25
C LEU A 305 10.08 -19.11 -8.33
N ARG A 306 10.36 -20.20 -7.61
CA ARG A 306 9.41 -21.27 -7.40
C ARG A 306 8.62 -21.00 -6.12
N VAL A 307 7.30 -21.03 -6.24
CA VAL A 307 6.38 -20.84 -5.11
C VAL A 307 5.67 -22.14 -4.86
N ILE A 308 5.78 -22.65 -3.63
CA ILE A 308 5.16 -23.92 -3.24
C ILE A 308 4.10 -23.63 -2.17
N PRO A 309 2.80 -23.69 -2.51
CA PRO A 309 1.73 -23.49 -1.54
C PRO A 309 1.69 -24.61 -0.51
N GLY A 310 1.39 -24.25 0.75
CA GLY A 310 1.04 -25.20 1.81
C GLY A 310 -0.48 -25.25 2.00
N GLY A 311 -1.21 -25.61 0.95
CA GLY A 311 -2.66 -25.47 0.83
C GLY A 311 -2.98 -24.31 -0.12
N ASN A 312 -3.95 -23.46 0.21
CA ASN A 312 -4.19 -22.23 -0.52
C ASN A 312 -3.19 -21.15 -0.11
N LEU A 313 -2.68 -20.43 -1.10
CA LEU A 313 -1.72 -19.33 -0.87
C LEU A 313 -2.08 -18.17 -1.80
N CYS A 314 -2.42 -17.03 -1.22
CA CYS A 314 -2.75 -15.82 -1.97
C CYS A 314 -1.65 -14.78 -1.78
N LEU A 315 -1.02 -14.39 -2.88
CA LEU A 315 0.10 -13.47 -2.92
C LEU A 315 -0.18 -12.27 -3.82
N LEU A 316 0.21 -11.09 -3.36
CA LEU A 316 0.36 -9.92 -4.21
C LEU A 316 1.84 -9.78 -4.60
N TYR A 317 2.10 -9.53 -5.87
CA TYR A 317 3.42 -9.22 -6.42
C TYR A 317 3.41 -7.79 -6.92
N THR A 318 4.38 -7.01 -6.52
CA THR A 318 4.50 -5.64 -7.01
C THR A 318 5.94 -5.27 -7.30
N SER A 319 6.10 -4.42 -8.31
CA SER A 319 7.39 -3.85 -8.70
C SER A 319 7.16 -2.45 -9.27
N PRO A 320 8.20 -1.59 -9.27
CA PRO A 320 8.10 -0.32 -9.97
C PRO A 320 7.81 -0.56 -11.44
N SER A 321 6.94 0.25 -12.02
CA SER A 321 6.71 0.21 -13.46
C SER A 321 7.94 0.71 -14.22
N PRO A 322 8.29 0.07 -15.36
CA PRO A 322 9.35 0.59 -16.21
C PRO A 322 8.94 1.97 -16.74
N ARG A 323 9.93 2.83 -17.00
CA ARG A 323 9.64 4.05 -17.75
C ARG A 323 9.15 3.66 -19.14
N ASP A 324 8.10 4.31 -19.58
CA ASP A 324 7.74 4.29 -20.99
C ASP A 324 8.94 4.83 -21.76
N SER A 325 9.46 3.98 -22.65
CA SER A 325 10.60 4.30 -23.50
C SER A 325 10.19 5.30 -24.58
#